data_8a16825a49128c589ac8b0dee5a7cc31
#
_entry.id   8a16825a49128c589ac8b0dee5a7cc31
#
_cell.length_a   1.000
_cell.length_b   1.000
_cell.length_c   1.000
_cell.angle_alpha   90.00
_cell.angle_beta   90.00
_cell.angle_gamma   90.00
#
_symmetry.space_group_name_H-M   'P 1'
#
loop_
_entity.id
_entity.type
_entity.pdbx_description
1 polymer ?
#
loop_
_entity_poly.entity_id
_entity_poly.type
_entity_poly.pdbx_seq_one_letter_code
_entity_poly.pdbx_strand_id
1 'polypeptide(L)'
;MLYGHGDDFYNAKNEVKINFSSNVWHGANLDKLKEHLIEHFDKLTRYPEPDAATLKRLLARRYEIKEENIVVTNGSITAFYLIAQAWRNP
;
A
#
# COMPACT_ATOMS: atom_id res chain seq x y z
N MET A 1 -15.49 -21.04 8.69
CA MET A 1 -14.41 -20.06 8.99
C MET A 1 -13.85 -19.64 7.64
N LEU A 2 -13.91 -18.35 7.31
CA LEU A 2 -13.31 -17.84 6.08
C LEU A 2 -11.81 -17.70 6.32
N TYR A 3 -11.01 -18.52 5.66
CA TYR A 3 -9.56 -18.41 5.68
C TYR A 3 -9.16 -17.53 4.51
N GLY A 4 -8.61 -16.35 4.78
CA GLY A 4 -8.05 -15.47 3.77
C GLY A 4 -8.52 -14.03 3.89
N HIS A 5 -7.93 -13.20 3.08
CA HIS A 5 -8.39 -11.83 2.86
C HIS A 5 -9.62 -11.83 1.95
N GLY A 6 -10.37 -10.73 1.90
CA GLY A 6 -11.38 -10.52 0.87
C GLY A 6 -10.80 -10.68 -0.55
N ASP A 7 -11.65 -10.72 -1.56
CA ASP A 7 -11.29 -10.96 -2.97
C ASP A 7 -10.75 -12.37 -3.27
N ASP A 8 -11.10 -13.37 -2.48
CA ASP A 8 -10.79 -14.77 -2.80
C ASP A 8 -11.69 -15.30 -3.94
N PHE A 9 -11.40 -14.88 -5.16
CA PHE A 9 -12.11 -15.35 -6.36
C PHE A 9 -11.71 -16.76 -6.78
N TYR A 10 -10.60 -17.29 -6.29
CA TYR A 10 -10.11 -18.62 -6.65
C TYR A 10 -11.05 -19.75 -6.21
N ASN A 11 -11.78 -19.52 -5.13
CA ASN A 11 -12.72 -20.48 -4.57
C ASN A 11 -14.19 -20.13 -4.88
N ALA A 12 -14.45 -19.04 -5.59
CA ALA A 12 -15.80 -18.64 -5.95
C ALA A 12 -16.34 -19.60 -7.06
N LYS A 13 -17.37 -20.37 -6.74
CA LYS A 13 -18.01 -21.29 -7.69
C LYS A 13 -18.89 -20.59 -8.73
N ASN A 14 -19.29 -19.35 -8.46
CA ASN A 14 -20.17 -18.55 -9.30
C ASN A 14 -19.54 -17.19 -9.56
N GLU A 15 -19.96 -16.55 -10.67
CA GLU A 15 -19.58 -15.17 -10.97
C GLU A 15 -20.02 -14.23 -9.84
N VAL A 16 -19.09 -13.46 -9.31
CA VAL A 16 -19.36 -12.47 -8.27
C VAL A 16 -19.82 -11.17 -8.93
N LYS A 17 -21.11 -10.88 -8.86
CA LYS A 17 -21.69 -9.66 -9.43
C LYS A 17 -21.46 -8.42 -8.58
N ILE A 18 -21.44 -8.56 -7.28
CA ILE A 18 -21.24 -7.48 -6.32
C ILE A 18 -20.27 -7.96 -5.25
N ASN A 19 -19.15 -7.26 -5.09
CA ASN A 19 -18.12 -7.62 -4.13
C ASN A 19 -18.05 -6.60 -2.98
N PHE A 20 -18.35 -7.06 -1.77
CA PHE A 20 -18.19 -6.31 -0.53
C PHE A 20 -17.10 -6.90 0.38
N SER A 21 -16.31 -7.85 -0.12
CA SER A 21 -15.34 -8.57 0.71
C SER A 21 -14.03 -7.81 0.91
N SER A 22 -13.75 -6.80 0.09
CA SER A 22 -12.54 -5.98 0.19
C SER A 22 -12.84 -4.52 -0.16
N ASN A 23 -11.96 -3.64 0.32
CA ASN A 23 -12.04 -2.20 0.05
C ASN A 23 -11.17 -1.83 -1.16
N VAL A 24 -11.34 -2.57 -2.27
CA VAL A 24 -10.62 -2.31 -3.53
C VAL A 24 -11.53 -1.60 -4.51
N TRP A 25 -11.08 -0.48 -5.03
CA TRP A 25 -11.82 0.24 -6.05
C TRP A 25 -11.58 -0.36 -7.44
N HIS A 26 -12.44 -1.28 -7.83
CA HIS A 26 -12.35 -1.99 -9.12
C HIS A 26 -12.55 -1.10 -10.35
N GLY A 27 -13.14 0.07 -10.20
CA GLY A 27 -13.35 1.05 -11.29
C GLY A 27 -12.16 2.00 -11.51
N ALA A 28 -11.03 1.81 -10.81
CA ALA A 28 -9.87 2.67 -10.99
C ALA A 28 -9.24 2.49 -12.37
N ASN A 29 -9.04 3.60 -13.10
CA ASN A 29 -8.21 3.57 -14.29
C ASN A 29 -6.73 3.57 -13.89
N LEU A 30 -6.05 2.47 -14.18
CA LEU A 30 -4.65 2.24 -13.84
C LEU A 30 -3.68 2.48 -15.01
N ASP A 31 -4.15 2.96 -16.17
CA ASP A 31 -3.31 3.11 -17.37
C ASP A 31 -2.08 3.97 -17.10
N LYS A 32 -2.26 5.14 -16.49
CA LYS A 32 -1.16 6.04 -16.14
C LYS A 32 -0.17 5.41 -15.16
N LEU A 33 -0.65 4.63 -14.20
CA LEU A 33 0.22 3.89 -13.28
C LEU A 33 1.01 2.83 -14.02
N LYS A 34 0.38 2.08 -14.92
CA LYS A 34 1.02 1.06 -15.74
C LYS A 34 2.10 1.65 -16.63
N GLU A 35 1.83 2.75 -17.32
CA GLU A 35 2.81 3.47 -18.14
C GLU A 35 3.99 3.91 -17.29
N HIS A 36 3.76 4.55 -16.16
CA HIS A 36 4.81 4.98 -15.24
C HIS A 36 5.68 3.83 -14.72
N LEU A 37 5.09 2.69 -14.39
CA LEU A 37 5.84 1.50 -13.97
C LEU A 37 6.71 0.94 -15.09
N ILE A 38 6.21 0.92 -16.33
CA ILE A 38 6.98 0.47 -17.50
C ILE A 38 8.17 1.40 -17.75
N GLU A 39 7.94 2.71 -17.75
CA GLU A 39 9.00 3.72 -17.94
C GLU A 39 10.13 3.64 -16.91
N HIS A 40 9.81 3.18 -15.70
CA HIS A 40 10.74 3.14 -14.58
C HIS A 40 11.14 1.72 -14.17
N PHE A 41 10.89 0.75 -15.04
CA PHE A 41 11.13 -0.66 -14.71
C PHE A 41 12.60 -0.97 -14.43
N ASP A 42 13.54 -0.23 -15.03
CA ASP A 42 14.98 -0.32 -14.78
C ASP A 42 15.36 -0.07 -13.31
N LYS A 43 14.55 0.70 -12.58
CA LYS A 43 14.78 0.99 -11.15
C LYS A 43 14.67 -0.24 -10.27
N LEU A 44 14.01 -1.31 -10.73
CA LEU A 44 13.92 -2.58 -9.99
C LEU A 44 15.28 -3.27 -9.79
N THR A 45 16.29 -2.90 -10.55
CA THR A 45 17.64 -3.42 -10.41
C THR A 45 18.46 -2.74 -9.31
N ARG A 46 17.88 -1.75 -8.63
CA ARG A 46 18.54 -0.95 -7.59
C ARG A 46 17.83 -1.11 -6.26
N TYR A 47 18.58 -0.95 -5.19
CA TYR A 47 17.96 -0.83 -3.87
C TYR A 47 17.06 0.41 -3.80
N PRO A 48 15.92 0.32 -3.12
CA PRO A 48 15.07 1.49 -2.90
C PRO A 48 15.79 2.53 -2.05
N GLU A 49 15.33 3.77 -2.17
CA GLU A 49 15.82 4.87 -1.34
C GLU A 49 15.60 4.58 0.14
N PRO A 50 16.63 4.72 0.99
CA PRO A 50 16.47 4.54 2.42
C PRO A 50 15.37 5.44 2.99
N ASP A 51 14.57 4.87 3.89
CA ASP A 51 13.48 5.58 4.60
C ASP A 51 12.44 6.25 3.68
N ALA A 52 12.40 5.91 2.38
CA ALA A 52 11.50 6.51 1.39
C ALA A 52 11.47 8.05 1.44
N ALA A 53 12.63 8.67 1.61
CA ALA A 53 12.78 10.12 1.87
C ALA A 53 12.08 10.99 0.81
N THR A 54 12.20 10.65 -0.47
CA THR A 54 11.53 11.39 -1.55
C THR A 54 10.01 11.30 -1.43
N LEU A 55 9.47 10.13 -1.14
CA LEU A 55 8.02 9.93 -0.95
C LEU A 55 7.52 10.71 0.27
N LYS A 56 8.24 10.66 1.40
CA LYS A 56 7.90 11.41 2.61
C LYS A 56 7.84 12.91 2.34
N ARG A 57 8.81 13.44 1.61
CA ARG A 57 8.86 14.87 1.23
C ARG A 57 7.66 15.26 0.35
N LEU A 58 7.29 14.43 -0.62
CA LEU A 58 6.14 14.69 -1.49
C LEU A 58 4.82 14.66 -0.71
N LEU A 59 4.66 13.68 0.18
CA LEU A 59 3.48 13.56 1.04
C LEU A 59 3.40 14.73 2.03
N ALA A 60 4.52 15.08 2.67
CA ALA A 60 4.61 16.21 3.59
C ALA A 60 4.13 17.52 2.95
N ARG A 61 4.58 17.80 1.73
CA ARG A 61 4.12 18.96 0.94
C ARG A 61 2.65 18.89 0.59
N ARG A 62 2.16 17.70 0.18
CA ARG A 62 0.77 17.52 -0.25
C ARG A 62 -0.22 17.70 0.89
N TYR A 63 0.13 17.23 2.08
CA TYR A 63 -0.75 17.23 3.25
C TYR A 63 -0.42 18.32 4.27
N GLU A 64 0.58 19.15 3.96
CA GLU A 64 1.02 20.26 4.84
C GLU A 64 1.41 19.79 6.25
N ILE A 65 2.09 18.64 6.31
CA ILE A 65 2.60 18.04 7.55
C ILE A 65 4.12 17.91 7.49
N LYS A 66 4.76 17.71 8.63
CA LYS A 66 6.21 17.51 8.68
C LYS A 66 6.60 16.11 8.23
N GLU A 67 7.77 15.98 7.58
CA GLU A 67 8.30 14.67 7.14
C GLU A 67 8.49 13.70 8.30
N GLU A 68 8.85 14.20 9.49
CA GLU A 68 9.01 13.41 10.71
C GLU A 68 7.70 12.74 11.20
N ASN A 69 6.56 13.24 10.78
CA ASN A 69 5.23 12.68 11.10
C ASN A 69 4.77 11.60 10.10
N ILE A 70 5.63 11.20 9.18
CA ILE A 70 5.31 10.23 8.13
C ILE A 70 6.19 9.01 8.29
N VAL A 71 5.57 7.84 8.40
CA VAL A 71 6.25 6.54 8.34
C VAL A 71 5.73 5.79 7.12
N VAL A 72 6.63 5.35 6.27
CA VAL A 72 6.32 4.53 5.10
C VAL A 72 6.55 3.06 5.44
N THR A 73 5.55 2.23 5.21
CA THR A 73 5.59 0.80 5.55
C THR A 73 5.08 -0.05 4.40
N ASN A 74 5.49 -1.31 4.39
CA ASN A 74 4.93 -2.29 3.47
C ASN A 74 3.55 -2.75 3.97
N GLY A 75 2.54 -1.95 3.67
CA GLY A 75 1.16 -2.16 4.11
C GLY A 75 0.89 -1.68 5.54
N SER A 76 -0.40 -1.48 5.86
CA SER A 76 -0.86 -0.96 7.15
C SER A 76 -0.58 -1.91 8.32
N ILE A 77 -0.52 -3.21 8.09
CA ILE A 77 -0.23 -4.20 9.14
C ILE A 77 1.13 -3.95 9.77
N THR A 78 2.15 -3.66 8.97
CA THR A 78 3.49 -3.31 9.48
C THR A 78 3.44 -2.06 10.35
N ALA A 79 2.67 -1.04 9.96
CA ALA A 79 2.49 0.17 10.75
C ALA A 79 1.88 -0.14 12.13
N PHE A 80 0.86 -1.01 12.21
CA PHE A 80 0.27 -1.43 13.48
C PHE A 80 1.26 -2.15 14.39
N TYR A 81 2.11 -3.03 13.83
CA TYR A 81 3.17 -3.68 14.60
C TYR A 81 4.18 -2.68 15.17
N LEU A 82 4.61 -1.71 14.35
CA LEU A 82 5.54 -0.66 14.80
C LEU A 82 4.95 0.20 15.91
N ILE A 83 3.68 0.58 15.79
CA ILE A 83 2.96 1.32 16.85
C ILE A 83 2.91 0.48 18.13
N ALA A 84 2.48 -0.78 18.03
CA ALA A 84 2.42 -1.67 19.19
C ALA A 84 3.78 -1.85 19.88
N GLN A 85 4.86 -1.94 19.10
CA GLN A 85 6.22 -2.03 19.65
C GLN A 85 6.64 -0.74 20.35
N ALA A 86 6.36 0.42 19.74
CA ALA A 86 6.71 1.73 20.31
C ALA A 86 6.03 1.97 21.66
N TRP A 87 4.81 1.48 21.86
CA TRP A 87 4.04 1.62 23.10
C TRP A 87 4.27 0.50 24.11
N ARG A 88 4.98 -0.57 23.74
CA ARG A 88 5.23 -1.72 24.63
C ARG A 88 6.36 -1.48 25.61
N ASN A 89 7.28 -0.59 25.33
CA ASN A 89 8.38 -0.29 26.24
C ASN A 89 7.91 0.72 27.30
N PRO A 90 7.90 0.32 28.58
CA PRO A 90 7.60 1.22 29.69
C PRO A 90 8.69 2.28 29.83
#